data_f853ccd68fdf5c5822e8e4fc7e7f205c
#
_entry.id   f853ccd68fdf5c5822e8e4fc7e7f205c
#
_cell.length_a   1.000
_cell.length_b   1.000
_cell.length_c   1.000
_cell.angle_alpha   90.00
_cell.angle_beta   90.00
_cell.angle_gamma   90.00
#
_symmetry.space_group_name_H-M   'P 1'
#
loop_
_entity.id
_entity.type
_entity.pdbx_description
1 polymer ?
#
loop_
_entity_poly.entity_id
_entity_poly.type
_entity_poly.pdbx_seq_one_letter_code
_entity_poly.pdbx_strand_id
1 'polypeptide(L)'
;MAAVAREHIAAEGWLNVTVVESRAEDAQMAFTADAALFCAVHDILQSPGALRNVLGNLRPGAWVAAGGGKWAAPLMVAVNMQVRMLHAPYVRSFDGFDRPWNHLEQLIEDVHVDEMAFGGGYIATGRVPPRASA
;
A
#
# COMPACT_ATOMS: atom_id res chain seq x y z
N MET A 1 11.71 -13.22 -3.40
CA MET A 1 10.26 -12.92 -3.48
C MET A 1 9.73 -12.96 -4.91
N ALA A 2 10.33 -12.28 -5.89
CA ALA A 2 9.85 -12.27 -7.29
C ALA A 2 9.82 -13.66 -7.94
N ALA A 3 10.82 -14.51 -7.70
CA ALA A 3 10.85 -15.90 -8.20
C ALA A 3 9.65 -16.71 -7.69
N VAL A 4 9.37 -16.65 -6.39
CA VAL A 4 8.22 -17.35 -5.77
C VAL A 4 6.89 -16.84 -6.34
N ALA A 5 6.75 -15.54 -6.57
CA ALA A 5 5.57 -14.98 -7.20
C ALA A 5 5.38 -15.51 -8.63
N ARG A 6 6.46 -15.58 -9.43
CA ARG A 6 6.41 -16.14 -10.80
C ARG A 6 6.04 -17.63 -10.80
N GLU A 7 6.60 -18.41 -9.87
CA GLU A 7 6.25 -19.83 -9.71
C GLU A 7 4.77 -20.01 -9.37
N HIS A 8 4.24 -19.20 -8.47
CA HIS A 8 2.83 -19.26 -8.09
C HIS A 8 1.91 -18.87 -9.26
N ILE A 9 2.22 -17.80 -9.97
CA ILE A 9 1.48 -17.37 -11.17
C ILE A 9 1.47 -18.48 -12.23
N ALA A 10 2.61 -19.13 -12.46
CA ALA A 10 2.71 -20.21 -13.43
C ALA A 10 1.90 -21.46 -12.99
N ALA A 11 1.94 -21.81 -11.70
CA ALA A 11 1.20 -22.93 -11.15
C ALA A 11 -0.32 -22.72 -11.26
N GLU A 12 -0.80 -21.48 -11.06
CA GLU A 12 -2.22 -21.11 -11.17
C GLU A 12 -2.67 -20.84 -12.62
N GLY A 13 -1.74 -20.80 -13.58
CA GLY A 13 -2.02 -20.55 -14.99
C GLY A 13 -2.52 -19.11 -15.27
N TRP A 14 -2.17 -18.13 -14.45
CA TRP A 14 -2.58 -16.74 -14.63
C TRP A 14 -1.80 -16.07 -15.77
N LEU A 15 -2.48 -15.78 -16.87
CA LEU A 15 -1.87 -15.14 -18.06
C LEU A 15 -1.91 -13.61 -18.01
N ASN A 16 -2.67 -13.04 -17.10
CA ASN A 16 -2.93 -11.60 -16.96
C ASN A 16 -2.15 -10.94 -15.81
N VAL A 17 -1.17 -11.65 -15.23
CA VAL A 17 -0.34 -11.14 -14.13
C VAL A 17 1.10 -10.96 -14.58
N THR A 18 1.66 -9.79 -14.34
CA THR A 18 3.07 -9.47 -14.63
C THR A 18 3.80 -9.10 -13.35
N VAL A 19 4.94 -9.73 -13.12
CA VAL A 19 5.83 -9.40 -11.98
C VAL A 19 6.92 -8.46 -12.45
N VAL A 20 6.91 -7.24 -11.91
CA VAL A 20 7.99 -6.27 -12.09
C VAL A 20 8.94 -6.36 -10.91
N GLU A 21 10.19 -6.76 -11.16
CA GLU A 21 11.22 -6.87 -10.13
C GLU A 21 12.07 -5.60 -10.13
N SER A 22 11.63 -4.62 -9.35
CA SER A 22 12.26 -3.31 -9.23
C SER A 22 11.92 -2.71 -7.87
N ARG A 23 12.64 -1.66 -7.48
CA ARG A 23 12.20 -0.80 -6.39
C ARG A 23 10.95 -0.06 -6.85
N ALA A 24 10.03 0.21 -5.92
CA ALA A 24 8.78 0.89 -6.27
C ALA A 24 9.00 2.31 -6.81
N GLU A 25 10.07 2.99 -6.35
CA GLU A 25 10.48 4.31 -6.85
C GLU A 25 10.93 4.30 -8.31
N ASP A 26 11.51 3.19 -8.76
CA ASP A 26 12.18 3.06 -10.06
C ASP A 26 11.37 2.17 -11.04
N ALA A 27 10.28 1.59 -10.57
CA ALA A 27 9.46 0.67 -11.36
C ALA A 27 8.89 1.40 -12.61
N GLN A 28 9.19 0.85 -13.79
CA GLN A 28 8.63 1.34 -15.05
C GLN A 28 7.42 0.50 -15.41
N MET A 29 6.28 1.16 -15.55
CA MET A 29 5.04 0.54 -16.00
C MET A 29 4.76 0.97 -17.45
N ALA A 30 4.59 -0.02 -18.33
CA ALA A 30 4.32 0.21 -19.75
C ALA A 30 2.85 0.57 -20.03
N PHE A 31 2.03 0.72 -18.98
CA PHE A 31 0.59 0.96 -19.09
C PHE A 31 0.11 1.93 -18.02
N THR A 32 -1.04 2.55 -18.26
CA THR A 32 -1.75 3.34 -17.27
C THR A 32 -2.83 2.45 -16.62
N ALA A 33 -2.83 2.39 -15.29
CA ALA A 33 -3.76 1.53 -14.56
C ALA A 33 -5.00 2.29 -14.06
N ASP A 34 -6.08 1.55 -13.84
CA ASP A 34 -7.36 2.05 -13.35
C ASP A 34 -7.49 1.97 -11.82
N ALA A 35 -6.59 1.23 -11.17
CA ALA A 35 -6.56 1.09 -9.72
C ALA A 35 -5.15 0.71 -9.22
N ALA A 36 -4.88 1.01 -7.95
CA ALA A 36 -3.72 0.52 -7.22
C ALA A 36 -4.12 -0.06 -5.86
N LEU A 37 -3.49 -1.17 -5.48
CA LEU A 37 -3.64 -1.79 -4.18
C LEU A 37 -2.27 -1.88 -3.48
N PHE A 38 -2.17 -1.25 -2.32
CA PHE A 38 -1.03 -1.34 -1.40
C PHE A 38 -1.39 -2.30 -0.25
N CYS A 39 -0.99 -3.57 -0.36
CA CYS A 39 -1.35 -4.60 0.61
C CYS A 39 -0.13 -4.97 1.46
N ALA A 40 -0.17 -4.65 2.76
CA ALA A 40 0.88 -4.94 3.73
C ALA A 40 2.29 -4.44 3.30
N VAL A 41 2.37 -3.25 2.72
CA VAL A 41 3.60 -2.64 2.17
C VAL A 41 3.93 -1.32 2.87
N HIS A 42 4.06 -1.37 4.19
CA HIS A 42 4.32 -0.19 5.02
C HIS A 42 5.48 0.66 4.50
N ASP A 43 6.62 0.04 4.21
CA ASP A 43 7.80 0.75 3.72
C ASP A 43 7.56 1.53 2.42
N ILE A 44 6.68 1.03 1.54
CA ILE A 44 6.28 1.74 0.31
C ILE A 44 5.39 2.94 0.64
N LEU A 45 4.46 2.77 1.57
CA LEU A 45 3.58 3.86 2.03
C LEU A 45 4.35 4.97 2.75
N GLN A 46 5.48 4.65 3.38
CA GLN A 46 6.39 5.63 3.98
C GLN A 46 7.41 6.24 2.99
N SER A 47 7.36 5.85 1.70
CA SER A 47 8.21 6.42 0.65
C SER A 47 7.41 7.34 -0.28
N PRO A 48 7.53 8.69 -0.13
CA PRO A 48 6.86 9.62 -1.05
C PRO A 48 7.29 9.45 -2.51
N GLY A 49 8.52 9.00 -2.75
CA GLY A 49 9.03 8.69 -4.09
C GLY A 49 8.29 7.52 -4.73
N ALA A 50 8.14 6.41 -3.98
CA ALA A 50 7.41 5.23 -4.41
C ALA A 50 5.93 5.56 -4.70
N LEU A 51 5.28 6.27 -3.79
CA LEU A 51 3.89 6.67 -3.95
C LEU A 51 3.70 7.54 -5.21
N ARG A 52 4.53 8.57 -5.41
CA ARG A 52 4.46 9.42 -6.61
C ARG A 52 4.67 8.62 -7.89
N ASN A 53 5.61 7.67 -7.90
CA ASN A 53 5.83 6.83 -9.07
C ASN A 53 4.63 5.94 -9.38
N VAL A 54 4.10 5.22 -8.39
CA VAL A 54 2.94 4.35 -8.58
C VAL A 54 1.70 5.15 -9.00
N LEU A 55 1.37 6.22 -8.27
CA LEU A 55 0.18 7.04 -8.54
C LEU A 55 0.29 7.79 -9.88
N GLY A 56 1.51 8.16 -10.30
CA GLY A 56 1.77 8.78 -11.61
C GLY A 56 1.41 7.88 -12.80
N ASN A 57 1.37 6.57 -12.59
CA ASN A 57 0.96 5.58 -13.59
C ASN A 57 -0.54 5.23 -13.53
N LEU A 58 -1.32 5.94 -12.71
CA LEU A 58 -2.77 5.76 -12.65
C LEU A 58 -3.49 6.83 -13.47
N ARG A 59 -4.69 6.47 -13.94
CA ARG A 59 -5.60 7.42 -14.58
C ARG A 59 -6.18 8.38 -13.55
N PRO A 60 -6.52 9.62 -13.95
CA PRO A 60 -7.34 10.50 -13.13
C PRO A 60 -8.63 9.79 -12.70
N GLY A 61 -9.00 9.91 -11.43
CA GLY A 61 -10.15 9.22 -10.85
C GLY A 61 -9.96 7.74 -10.57
N ALA A 62 -8.78 7.17 -10.84
CA ALA A 62 -8.47 5.78 -10.51
C ALA A 62 -8.62 5.49 -9.01
N TRP A 63 -9.08 4.30 -8.69
CA TRP A 63 -9.21 3.86 -7.30
C TRP A 63 -7.86 3.52 -6.69
N VAL A 64 -7.69 3.93 -5.43
CA VAL A 64 -6.53 3.56 -4.62
C VAL A 64 -7.03 2.94 -3.33
N ALA A 65 -6.46 1.80 -2.97
CA ALA A 65 -6.69 1.16 -1.69
C ALA A 65 -5.36 0.80 -1.03
N ALA A 66 -5.28 0.98 0.28
CA ALA A 66 -4.15 0.56 1.09
C ALA A 66 -4.66 -0.17 2.33
N GLY A 67 -4.02 -1.26 2.70
CA GLY A 67 -4.39 -2.01 3.89
C GLY A 67 -3.19 -2.68 4.55
N GLY A 68 -3.25 -2.79 5.86
CA GLY A 68 -2.18 -3.40 6.64
C GLY A 68 -2.35 -3.22 8.14
N GLY A 69 -1.26 -3.45 8.87
CA GLY A 69 -1.21 -3.22 10.31
C GLY A 69 -0.98 -1.76 10.66
N LYS A 70 -1.48 -1.38 11.81
CA LYS A 70 -1.24 -0.07 12.47
C LYS A 70 -1.21 -0.25 13.98
N TRP A 71 -0.71 0.75 14.70
CA TRP A 71 -0.88 0.77 16.16
C TRP A 71 -2.36 1.01 16.51
N ALA A 72 -2.87 0.18 17.41
CA ALA A 72 -4.14 0.42 18.08
C ALA A 72 -3.97 1.49 19.18
N ALA A 73 -5.08 1.92 19.79
CA ALA A 73 -5.03 2.83 20.92
C ALA A 73 -4.03 2.36 22.01
N PRO A 74 -3.35 3.27 22.71
CA PRO A 74 -2.27 2.91 23.66
C PRO A 74 -2.67 1.92 24.74
N LEU A 75 -3.94 1.92 25.16
CA LEU A 75 -4.47 0.99 26.16
C LEU A 75 -4.68 -0.44 25.63
N MET A 76 -4.64 -0.63 24.30
CA MET A 76 -4.79 -1.93 23.64
C MET A 76 -3.46 -2.68 23.59
N VAL A 77 -2.82 -2.89 24.74
CA VAL A 77 -1.45 -3.45 24.85
C VAL A 77 -1.33 -4.80 24.17
N ALA A 78 -2.30 -5.70 24.35
CA ALA A 78 -2.26 -7.04 23.74
C ALA A 78 -2.34 -6.97 22.21
N VAL A 79 -3.17 -6.09 21.68
CA VAL A 79 -3.28 -5.85 20.22
C VAL A 79 -1.97 -5.29 19.68
N ASN A 80 -1.39 -4.29 20.34
CA ASN A 80 -0.14 -3.68 19.92
C ASN A 80 1.04 -4.67 20.01
N MET A 81 1.06 -5.56 20.99
CA MET A 81 2.04 -6.64 21.05
C MET A 81 1.89 -7.60 19.87
N GLN A 82 0.67 -8.00 19.55
CA GLN A 82 0.40 -8.85 18.37
C GLN A 82 0.80 -8.17 17.08
N VAL A 83 0.43 -6.91 16.88
CA VAL A 83 0.84 -6.10 15.72
C VAL A 83 2.36 -6.10 15.58
N ARG A 84 3.08 -5.83 16.68
CA ARG A 84 4.55 -5.84 16.68
C ARG A 84 5.12 -7.20 16.30
N MET A 85 4.63 -8.28 16.87
CA MET A 85 5.11 -9.63 16.60
C MET A 85 4.91 -10.04 15.13
N LEU A 86 3.74 -9.71 14.57
CA LEU A 86 3.40 -10.07 13.20
C LEU A 86 4.17 -9.25 12.15
N HIS A 87 4.51 -8.00 12.44
CA HIS A 87 5.09 -7.11 11.44
C HIS A 87 6.60 -6.93 11.57
N ALA A 88 7.18 -7.12 12.76
CA ALA A 88 8.62 -6.93 12.99
C ALA A 88 9.55 -7.67 12.01
N PRO A 89 9.22 -8.87 11.50
CA PRO A 89 10.06 -9.54 10.50
C PRO A 89 10.02 -8.91 9.10
N TYR A 90 9.03 -8.06 8.82
CA TYR A 90 8.72 -7.59 7.45
C TYR A 90 8.88 -6.08 7.27
N VAL A 91 8.87 -5.29 8.34
CA VAL A 91 9.02 -3.82 8.26
C VAL A 91 10.40 -3.40 8.72
N ARG A 92 10.98 -2.42 8.06
CA ARG A 92 12.30 -1.86 8.44
C ARG A 92 12.21 -0.97 9.67
N SER A 93 11.12 -0.23 9.78
CA SER A 93 10.81 0.67 10.89
C SER A 93 9.32 0.66 11.17
N PHE A 94 8.96 0.93 12.41
CA PHE A 94 7.57 1.20 12.82
C PHE A 94 7.22 2.69 12.81
N ASP A 95 8.08 3.53 12.22
CA ASP A 95 7.80 4.95 12.06
C ASP A 95 6.54 5.13 11.19
N GLY A 96 5.63 6.01 11.60
CA GLY A 96 4.36 6.21 10.90
C GLY A 96 3.34 5.08 11.04
N PHE A 97 3.58 4.08 11.90
CA PHE A 97 2.65 2.96 12.11
C PHE A 97 1.37 3.34 12.85
N ASP A 98 1.32 4.50 13.44
CA ASP A 98 0.10 5.12 14.00
C ASP A 98 -0.86 5.60 12.91
N ARG A 99 -0.32 6.03 11.76
CA ARG A 99 -1.08 6.52 10.60
C ARG A 99 -0.38 6.16 9.29
N PRO A 100 -0.37 4.86 8.89
CA PRO A 100 0.43 4.39 7.75
C PRO A 100 0.08 5.04 6.41
N TRP A 101 -1.12 5.57 6.25
CA TRP A 101 -1.61 6.26 5.04
C TRP A 101 -1.28 7.76 4.98
N ASN A 102 -0.54 8.30 5.94
CA ASN A 102 -0.27 9.74 6.07
C ASN A 102 0.30 10.40 4.80
N HIS A 103 1.25 9.74 4.12
CA HIS A 103 1.78 10.27 2.86
C HIS A 103 0.82 10.04 1.68
N LEU A 104 0.08 8.95 1.70
CA LEU A 104 -0.88 8.61 0.66
C LEU A 104 -2.02 9.63 0.62
N GLU A 105 -2.59 10.00 1.77
CA GLU A 105 -3.70 10.96 1.87
C GLU A 105 -3.37 12.37 1.36
N GLN A 106 -2.09 12.72 1.26
CA GLN A 106 -1.64 13.98 0.68
C GLN A 106 -1.63 13.96 -0.86
N LEU A 107 -1.77 12.78 -1.47
CA LEU A 107 -1.64 12.55 -2.90
C LEU A 107 -2.93 12.07 -3.57
N ILE A 108 -3.95 11.70 -2.78
CA ILE A 108 -5.26 11.23 -3.26
C ILE A 108 -6.39 12.04 -2.62
N GLU A 109 -7.56 11.97 -3.22
CA GLU A 109 -8.79 12.64 -2.77
C GLU A 109 -9.80 11.63 -2.24
N ASP A 110 -10.86 12.12 -1.58
CA ASP A 110 -11.96 11.32 -1.03
C ASP A 110 -11.48 10.18 -0.12
N VAL A 111 -10.51 10.48 0.74
CA VAL A 111 -9.90 9.49 1.60
C VAL A 111 -10.88 9.03 2.68
N HIS A 112 -11.14 7.73 2.69
CA HIS A 112 -11.92 7.04 3.72
C HIS A 112 -11.05 5.98 4.38
N VAL A 113 -11.10 5.89 5.72
CA VAL A 113 -10.31 4.93 6.48
C VAL A 113 -11.21 4.15 7.42
N ASP A 114 -11.20 2.84 7.28
CA ASP A 114 -11.84 1.89 8.18
C ASP A 114 -10.79 1.21 9.05
N GLU A 115 -11.00 1.24 10.36
CA GLU A 115 -10.18 0.49 11.31
C GLU A 115 -10.76 -0.90 11.54
N MET A 116 -9.89 -1.90 11.66
CA MET A 116 -10.24 -3.29 11.90
C MET A 116 -9.34 -3.92 12.95
N ALA A 117 -9.64 -5.17 13.32
CA ALA A 117 -8.83 -5.93 14.28
C ALA A 117 -8.59 -5.14 15.59
N PHE A 118 -9.64 -4.57 16.17
CA PHE A 118 -9.60 -3.75 17.38
C PHE A 118 -8.62 -2.56 17.28
N GLY A 119 -8.51 -1.96 16.09
CA GLY A 119 -7.62 -0.84 15.80
C GLY A 119 -6.18 -1.25 15.45
N GLY A 120 -5.88 -2.55 15.38
CA GLY A 120 -4.57 -3.06 14.97
C GLY A 120 -4.38 -3.20 13.46
N GLY A 121 -5.43 -2.93 12.67
CA GLY A 121 -5.40 -2.94 11.22
C GLY A 121 -6.22 -1.81 10.63
N TYR A 122 -6.06 -1.58 9.34
CA TYR A 122 -6.78 -0.54 8.61
C TYR A 122 -6.99 -0.90 7.15
N ILE A 123 -8.01 -0.29 6.54
CA ILE A 123 -8.16 -0.14 5.10
C ILE A 123 -8.38 1.35 4.83
N ALA A 124 -7.55 1.94 3.99
CA ALA A 124 -7.69 3.29 3.49
C ALA A 124 -8.02 3.24 2.00
N THR A 125 -9.02 3.98 1.57
CA THR A 125 -9.41 4.08 0.15
C THR A 125 -9.49 5.53 -0.27
N GLY A 126 -9.37 5.78 -1.57
CA GLY A 126 -9.48 7.10 -2.14
C GLY A 126 -9.37 7.08 -3.66
N ARG A 127 -9.21 8.25 -4.27
CA ARG A 127 -9.11 8.41 -5.72
C ARG A 127 -7.92 9.30 -6.09
N VAL A 128 -7.33 8.98 -7.24
CA VAL A 128 -6.33 9.87 -7.85
C VAL A 128 -7.03 11.17 -8.28
N PRO A 129 -6.52 12.36 -7.90
CA PRO A 129 -7.12 13.61 -8.30
C PRO A 129 -7.14 13.80 -9.83
N PRO A 130 -8.08 14.56 -10.36
CA PRO A 130 -8.04 14.96 -11.75
C PRO A 130 -6.73 15.71 -12.04
N ARG A 131 -6.10 15.46 -13.19
CA ARG A 131 -4.94 16.23 -13.60
C ARG A 131 -5.40 17.69 -13.77
N ALA A 132 -4.71 18.62 -13.12
CA ALA A 132 -4.96 20.03 -13.36
C ALA A 132 -4.85 20.30 -14.87
N SER A 133 -5.93 20.82 -15.45
CA SER A 133 -5.90 21.27 -16.85
C SER A 133 -4.83 22.36 -16.98
N ALA A 134 -3.82 22.09 -17.76
CA ALA A 134 -2.78 23.06 -18.07
C ALA A 134 -3.36 24.19 -18.92
#